data_e593b4786e21111405f190d31e30bda3
#
_entry.id   e593b4786e21111405f190d31e30bda3
#
_cell.length_a   1.000
_cell.length_b   1.000
_cell.length_c   1.000
_cell.angle_alpha   90.00
_cell.angle_beta   90.00
_cell.angle_gamma   90.00
#
_symmetry.space_group_name_H-M   'P 1'
#
loop_
_entity.id
_entity.type
_entity.pdbx_description
1 polymer ?
#
loop_
_entity_poly.entity_id
_entity_poly.type
_entity_poly.pdbx_seq_one_letter_code
_entity_poly.pdbx_strand_id
1 'polypeptide(L)'
;MIKLFNTLSKNIEVFKPIDEVVKIYCCGVTVYDLCHLGHARSYIAWDILRRFLIYSDYKVKYVQNFTDIDDKILKRAKEENSSMNEVSEKNITEFHKDMDALGIMRPDSMPKATNHICNICSFIKVLEDKGFAYARGGDVYYSVFKNKNYGKLSNQNILEQNINQQGRMTTDESNKKDNPQDFALWKKAKENEPFFDSPWGKGRPGWHIECSAMVKDELGETIDIHLGGSDLIFPHHENEIAQSESANNKKLANYWLHNGMVNVNGQKMSKSLKNFTTIRDLLDSGTSPMTLRYFVLTVNYRKPLDFTDEALKSASEAWKNINVALSFFDITKKENLSIEVNETNEFIEEKYKDMINDEISEKKIKFTNALNNDLNTAGAIAILSLIHI
;
A
#
# COMPACT_ATOMS: atom_id res chain seq x y z
N MET A 1 0.93 17.04 16.39
CA MET A 1 2.03 16.11 15.99
C MET A 1 1.42 14.79 15.55
N ILE A 2 1.81 14.32 14.37
CA ILE A 2 1.34 13.05 13.78
C ILE A 2 1.90 11.88 14.59
N LYS A 3 1.05 10.94 14.92
CA LYS A 3 1.40 9.67 15.56
C LYS A 3 0.96 8.53 14.66
N LEU A 4 1.82 7.53 14.47
CA LEU A 4 1.58 6.38 13.60
C LEU A 4 1.88 5.08 14.36
N PHE A 5 1.05 4.07 14.16
CA PHE A 5 1.35 2.74 14.67
C PHE A 5 2.44 2.10 13.83
N ASN A 6 3.56 1.80 14.46
CA ASN A 6 4.68 1.13 13.81
C ASN A 6 4.62 -0.38 14.06
N THR A 7 4.44 -1.16 13.00
CA THR A 7 4.36 -2.63 13.10
C THR A 7 5.65 -3.23 13.66
N LEU A 8 6.80 -2.60 13.42
CA LEU A 8 8.10 -3.09 13.90
C LEU A 8 8.20 -3.02 15.43
N SER A 9 7.82 -1.88 16.02
CA SER A 9 7.85 -1.70 17.48
C SER A 9 6.56 -2.12 18.18
N LYS A 10 5.46 -2.32 17.41
CA LYS A 10 4.10 -2.58 17.90
C LYS A 10 3.53 -1.47 18.78
N ASN A 11 4.03 -0.26 18.63
CA ASN A 11 3.62 0.91 19.40
C ASN A 11 3.16 2.06 18.47
N ILE A 12 2.34 2.95 19.03
CA ILE A 12 2.06 4.24 18.40
C ILE A 12 3.20 5.19 18.73
N GLU A 13 3.88 5.69 17.71
CA GLU A 13 5.05 6.54 17.81
C GLU A 13 4.77 7.91 17.20
N VAL A 14 5.42 8.94 17.74
CA VAL A 14 5.42 10.27 17.13
C VAL A 14 6.24 10.21 15.84
N PHE A 15 5.63 10.58 14.72
CA PHE A 15 6.31 10.62 13.45
C PHE A 15 7.40 11.70 13.43
N LYS A 16 8.61 11.29 13.06
CA LYS A 16 9.79 12.16 12.89
C LYS A 16 10.44 11.77 11.57
N PRO A 17 10.43 12.65 10.56
CA PRO A 17 11.11 12.37 9.30
C PRO A 17 12.62 12.34 9.46
N ILE A 18 13.30 11.62 8.56
CA ILE A 18 14.76 11.53 8.49
C ILE A 18 15.34 12.84 7.97
N ASP A 19 14.73 13.33 6.89
CA ASP A 19 15.19 14.49 6.13
C ASP A 19 14.02 15.48 5.88
N GLU A 20 14.28 16.54 5.14
CA GLU A 20 13.27 17.52 4.72
C GLU A 20 12.15 16.88 3.87
N VAL A 21 12.47 15.84 3.09
CA VAL A 21 11.53 15.11 2.23
C VAL A 21 11.24 13.75 2.86
N VAL A 22 9.98 13.53 3.21
CA VAL A 22 9.50 12.23 3.71
C VAL A 22 9.51 11.22 2.58
N LYS A 23 10.30 10.17 2.72
CA LYS A 23 10.46 9.08 1.75
C LYS A 23 9.52 7.93 2.08
N ILE A 24 8.59 7.67 1.19
CA ILE A 24 7.59 6.62 1.35
C ILE A 24 7.69 5.61 0.22
N TYR A 25 7.78 4.33 0.58
CA TYR A 25 7.65 3.24 -0.39
C TYR A 25 6.42 2.40 -0.08
N CYS A 26 5.63 2.13 -1.09
CA CYS A 26 4.48 1.25 -1.02
C CYS A 26 4.68 0.05 -1.94
N CYS A 27 4.60 -1.16 -1.41
CA CYS A 27 4.57 -2.35 -2.25
C CYS A 27 3.38 -2.28 -3.21
N GLY A 28 3.69 -2.40 -4.49
CA GLY A 28 2.71 -2.33 -5.56
C GLY A 28 2.06 -3.68 -5.88
N VAL A 29 1.38 -3.74 -7.00
CA VAL A 29 0.67 -4.94 -7.45
C VAL A 29 1.53 -5.80 -8.34
N THR A 30 1.31 -7.13 -8.28
CA THR A 30 1.71 -8.04 -9.35
C THR A 30 0.67 -7.94 -10.47
N VAL A 31 1.09 -7.46 -11.63
CA VAL A 31 0.19 -7.04 -12.72
C VAL A 31 -0.25 -8.21 -13.62
N TYR A 32 -0.91 -9.21 -13.02
CA TYR A 32 -1.45 -10.38 -13.74
C TYR A 32 -2.97 -10.39 -13.88
N ASP A 33 -3.68 -9.51 -13.17
CA ASP A 33 -5.14 -9.46 -13.13
C ASP A 33 -5.62 -8.07 -12.67
N LEU A 34 -6.92 -7.78 -12.79
CA LEU A 34 -7.55 -6.55 -12.33
C LEU A 34 -7.40 -6.36 -10.82
N CYS A 35 -7.41 -5.10 -10.39
CA CYS A 35 -7.37 -4.76 -8.97
C CYS A 35 -8.65 -5.18 -8.25
N HIS A 36 -8.49 -5.74 -7.06
CA HIS A 36 -9.59 -6.15 -6.20
C HIS A 36 -9.77 -5.19 -5.02
N LEU A 37 -10.84 -5.39 -4.27
CA LEU A 37 -11.22 -4.56 -3.12
C LEU A 37 -10.10 -4.46 -2.05
N GLY A 38 -9.25 -5.49 -1.90
CA GLY A 38 -8.08 -5.44 -1.03
C GLY A 38 -7.05 -4.39 -1.48
N HIS A 39 -6.83 -4.25 -2.80
CA HIS A 39 -5.97 -3.19 -3.35
C HIS A 39 -6.57 -1.81 -3.12
N ALA A 40 -7.90 -1.64 -3.36
CA ALA A 40 -8.59 -0.40 -3.03
C ALA A 40 -8.43 -0.02 -1.56
N ARG A 41 -8.58 -1.00 -0.65
CA ARG A 41 -8.38 -0.81 0.80
C ARG A 41 -7.01 -0.23 1.12
N SER A 42 -5.97 -0.83 0.56
CA SER A 42 -4.59 -0.40 0.80
C SER A 42 -4.34 1.00 0.24
N TYR A 43 -4.61 1.21 -1.04
CA TYR A 43 -4.22 2.44 -1.71
C TYR A 43 -5.06 3.65 -1.31
N ILE A 44 -6.33 3.47 -0.92
CA ILE A 44 -7.14 4.54 -0.32
C ILE A 44 -6.56 4.95 1.05
N ALA A 45 -6.18 3.98 1.89
CA ALA A 45 -5.60 4.28 3.20
C ALA A 45 -4.27 5.05 3.06
N TRP A 46 -3.42 4.63 2.12
CA TRP A 46 -2.12 5.25 1.88
C TRP A 46 -2.20 6.59 1.16
N ASP A 47 -3.21 6.79 0.32
CA ASP A 47 -3.54 8.09 -0.26
C ASP A 47 -3.93 9.11 0.82
N ILE A 48 -4.69 8.70 1.82
CA ILE A 48 -5.03 9.56 2.97
C ILE A 48 -3.77 9.90 3.79
N LEU A 49 -2.89 8.93 4.05
CA LEU A 49 -1.61 9.21 4.73
C LEU A 49 -0.81 10.27 3.97
N ARG A 50 -0.62 10.07 2.65
CA ARG A 50 0.11 11.00 1.80
C ARG A 50 -0.51 12.40 1.80
N ARG A 51 -1.83 12.51 1.62
CA ARG A 51 -2.56 13.78 1.64
C ARG A 51 -2.45 14.45 3.00
N PHE A 52 -2.52 13.70 4.09
CA PHE A 52 -2.43 14.25 5.43
C PHE A 52 -1.02 14.74 5.77
N LEU A 53 0.02 14.07 5.32
CA LEU A 53 1.40 14.55 5.43
C LEU A 53 1.58 15.87 4.65
N ILE A 54 1.09 15.93 3.41
CA ILE A 54 1.14 17.16 2.58
C ILE A 54 0.34 18.29 3.25
N TYR A 55 -0.87 18.00 3.75
CA TYR A 55 -1.69 18.96 4.49
C TYR A 55 -1.00 19.48 5.77
N SER A 56 -0.13 18.68 6.35
CA SER A 56 0.69 19.01 7.52
C SER A 56 2.05 19.61 7.16
N ASP A 57 2.19 20.18 5.95
CA ASP A 57 3.35 20.87 5.41
C ASP A 57 4.62 20.02 5.23
N TYR A 58 4.49 18.68 5.20
CA TYR A 58 5.60 17.82 4.82
C TYR A 58 5.75 17.74 3.28
N LYS A 59 6.99 17.82 2.81
CA LYS A 59 7.32 17.40 1.43
C LYS A 59 7.37 15.89 1.39
N VAL A 60 6.70 15.26 0.42
CA VAL A 60 6.61 13.79 0.35
C VAL A 60 7.10 13.31 -1.01
N LYS A 61 8.00 12.32 -1.02
CA LYS A 61 8.34 11.51 -2.18
C LYS A 61 7.73 10.12 -1.99
N TYR A 62 6.69 9.81 -2.77
CA TYR A 62 5.94 8.55 -2.70
C TYR A 62 6.25 7.69 -3.90
N VAL A 63 6.83 6.52 -3.67
CA VAL A 63 7.19 5.53 -4.69
C VAL A 63 6.34 4.29 -4.51
N GLN A 64 5.81 3.76 -5.62
CA GLN A 64 5.04 2.51 -5.64
C GLN A 64 5.43 1.71 -6.88
N ASN A 65 5.91 0.48 -6.70
CA ASN A 65 6.36 -0.33 -7.82
C ASN A 65 5.25 -1.09 -8.54
N PHE A 66 5.62 -1.65 -9.70
CA PHE A 66 4.94 -2.77 -10.32
C PHE A 66 5.85 -4.00 -10.31
N THR A 67 5.32 -5.12 -9.84
CA THR A 67 5.90 -6.43 -10.10
C THR A 67 5.37 -6.91 -11.44
N ASP A 68 6.14 -6.69 -12.49
CA ASP A 68 5.81 -6.99 -13.89
C ASP A 68 6.48 -8.29 -14.39
N ILE A 69 7.11 -9.03 -13.48
CA ILE A 69 7.64 -10.37 -13.70
C ILE A 69 7.37 -11.27 -12.49
N ASP A 70 6.53 -12.30 -12.66
CA ASP A 70 6.17 -13.26 -11.59
C ASP A 70 5.59 -14.52 -12.23
N ASP A 71 5.61 -15.63 -11.49
CA ASP A 71 5.03 -16.92 -11.92
C ASP A 71 3.55 -16.79 -12.32
N LYS A 72 2.79 -15.90 -11.67
CA LYS A 72 1.37 -15.64 -11.97
C LYS A 72 1.20 -14.95 -13.32
N ILE A 73 2.09 -14.01 -13.65
CA ILE A 73 2.07 -13.33 -14.96
C ILE A 73 2.40 -14.32 -16.07
N LEU A 74 3.43 -15.17 -15.86
CA LEU A 74 3.80 -16.22 -16.82
C LEU A 74 2.66 -17.21 -17.04
N LYS A 75 1.96 -17.61 -15.98
CA LYS A 75 0.79 -18.48 -16.08
C LYS A 75 -0.33 -17.81 -16.87
N ARG A 76 -0.65 -16.55 -16.58
CA ARG A 76 -1.67 -15.79 -17.27
C ARG A 76 -1.34 -15.59 -18.76
N ALA A 77 -0.09 -15.29 -19.08
CA ALA A 77 0.39 -15.16 -20.45
C ALA A 77 0.16 -16.44 -21.27
N LYS A 78 0.43 -17.61 -20.67
CA LYS A 78 0.13 -18.90 -21.28
C LYS A 78 -1.37 -19.13 -21.48
N GLU A 79 -2.20 -18.81 -20.50
CA GLU A 79 -3.66 -18.94 -20.56
C GLU A 79 -4.26 -18.04 -21.64
N GLU A 80 -3.74 -16.82 -21.83
CA GLU A 80 -4.23 -15.83 -22.80
C GLU A 80 -3.53 -15.97 -24.18
N ASN A 81 -2.59 -16.91 -24.37
CA ASN A 81 -1.74 -17.03 -25.56
C ASN A 81 -1.06 -15.69 -25.91
N SER A 82 -0.55 -15.00 -24.92
CA SER A 82 0.05 -13.68 -24.99
C SER A 82 1.43 -13.69 -24.38
N SER A 83 2.19 -12.60 -24.52
CA SER A 83 3.48 -12.44 -23.85
C SER A 83 3.31 -11.91 -22.43
N MET A 84 4.33 -12.15 -21.59
CA MET A 84 4.40 -11.58 -20.24
C MET A 84 4.26 -10.04 -20.26
N ASN A 85 4.92 -9.39 -21.21
CA ASN A 85 4.90 -7.94 -21.35
C ASN A 85 3.49 -7.40 -21.70
N GLU A 86 2.79 -8.06 -22.64
CA GLU A 86 1.42 -7.66 -23.02
C GLU A 86 0.45 -7.81 -21.84
N VAL A 87 0.55 -8.90 -21.08
CA VAL A 87 -0.26 -9.09 -19.86
C VAL A 87 0.04 -8.00 -18.85
N SER A 88 1.31 -7.71 -18.61
CA SER A 88 1.71 -6.69 -17.63
C SER A 88 1.26 -5.29 -18.03
N GLU A 89 1.51 -4.84 -19.27
CA GLU A 89 1.13 -3.50 -19.75
C GLU A 89 -0.38 -3.31 -19.77
N LYS A 90 -1.14 -4.33 -20.18
CA LYS A 90 -2.60 -4.33 -20.12
C LYS A 90 -3.09 -4.09 -18.69
N ASN A 91 -2.56 -4.86 -17.72
CA ASN A 91 -3.01 -4.74 -16.33
C ASN A 91 -2.49 -3.48 -15.63
N ILE A 92 -1.32 -2.93 -16.01
CA ILE A 92 -0.85 -1.60 -15.58
C ILE A 92 -1.83 -0.52 -16.06
N THR A 93 -2.28 -0.61 -17.31
CA THR A 93 -3.28 0.32 -17.86
C THR A 93 -4.59 0.26 -17.07
N GLU A 94 -5.09 -0.94 -16.78
CA GLU A 94 -6.32 -1.12 -15.99
C GLU A 94 -6.14 -0.68 -14.54
N PHE A 95 -4.98 -0.95 -13.93
CA PHE A 95 -4.64 -0.42 -12.60
C PHE A 95 -4.76 1.10 -12.56
N HIS A 96 -4.22 1.78 -13.55
CA HIS A 96 -4.29 3.23 -13.60
C HIS A 96 -5.72 3.76 -13.72
N LYS A 97 -6.55 3.12 -14.55
CA LYS A 97 -7.97 3.48 -14.66
C LYS A 97 -8.71 3.34 -13.33
N ASP A 98 -8.47 2.26 -12.60
CA ASP A 98 -9.10 2.02 -11.30
C ASP A 98 -8.64 3.04 -10.25
N MET A 99 -7.33 3.35 -10.19
CA MET A 99 -6.78 4.32 -9.24
C MET A 99 -7.24 5.75 -9.54
N ASP A 100 -7.30 6.14 -10.82
CA ASP A 100 -7.82 7.44 -11.24
C ASP A 100 -9.31 7.58 -10.93
N ALA A 101 -10.12 6.55 -11.20
CA ALA A 101 -11.53 6.53 -10.85
C ALA A 101 -11.73 6.71 -9.33
N LEU A 102 -10.91 6.07 -8.51
CA LEU A 102 -10.92 6.23 -7.06
C LEU A 102 -10.33 7.57 -6.58
N GLY A 103 -9.83 8.43 -7.46
CA GLY A 103 -9.21 9.72 -7.11
C GLY A 103 -7.96 9.59 -6.25
N ILE A 104 -7.21 8.50 -6.41
CA ILE A 104 -5.93 8.26 -5.72
C ILE A 104 -4.83 9.07 -6.43
N MET A 105 -4.03 9.80 -5.65
CA MET A 105 -2.92 10.59 -6.17
C MET A 105 -1.89 9.68 -6.85
N ARG A 106 -1.50 10.04 -8.07
CA ARG A 106 -0.42 9.32 -8.77
C ARG A 106 0.86 9.33 -7.93
N PRO A 107 1.56 8.19 -7.78
CA PRO A 107 2.89 8.15 -7.18
C PRO A 107 3.87 9.07 -7.93
N ASP A 108 4.91 9.53 -7.25
CA ASP A 108 5.97 10.34 -7.86
C ASP A 108 6.85 9.48 -8.78
N SER A 109 6.98 8.19 -8.47
CA SER A 109 7.64 7.19 -9.31
C SER A 109 6.93 5.84 -9.19
N MET A 110 6.87 5.11 -10.31
CA MET A 110 6.30 3.74 -10.38
C MET A 110 7.28 2.81 -11.11
N PRO A 111 8.38 2.42 -10.44
CA PRO A 111 9.38 1.55 -11.06
C PRO A 111 8.83 0.17 -11.36
N LYS A 112 9.27 -0.41 -12.48
CA LYS A 112 8.99 -1.80 -12.89
C LYS A 112 10.18 -2.69 -12.55
N ALA A 113 9.93 -3.89 -12.04
CA ALA A 113 11.01 -4.82 -11.70
C ALA A 113 11.90 -5.15 -12.91
N THR A 114 11.30 -5.28 -14.11
CA THR A 114 12.03 -5.58 -15.36
C THR A 114 13.00 -4.47 -15.76
N ASN A 115 12.78 -3.22 -15.38
CA ASN A 115 13.67 -2.10 -15.65
C ASN A 115 14.85 -2.01 -14.65
N HIS A 116 14.83 -2.79 -13.57
CA HIS A 116 15.81 -2.75 -12.47
C HIS A 116 16.68 -4.01 -12.37
N ILE A 117 16.74 -4.84 -13.41
CA ILE A 117 17.47 -6.11 -13.40
C ILE A 117 18.94 -5.93 -13.02
N CYS A 118 19.62 -4.92 -13.57
CA CYS A 118 21.03 -4.64 -13.24
C CYS A 118 21.20 -4.28 -11.76
N ASN A 119 20.29 -3.47 -11.22
CA ASN A 119 20.31 -3.06 -9.80
C ASN A 119 20.04 -4.28 -8.90
N ILE A 120 19.10 -5.13 -9.28
CA ILE A 120 18.79 -6.39 -8.58
C ILE A 120 20.01 -7.31 -8.58
N CYS A 121 20.64 -7.56 -9.72
CA CYS A 121 21.84 -8.40 -9.80
C CYS A 121 22.97 -7.83 -8.93
N SER A 122 23.19 -6.50 -8.97
CA SER A 122 24.21 -5.85 -8.16
C SER A 122 23.90 -5.98 -6.66
N PHE A 123 22.62 -5.87 -6.28
CA PHE A 123 22.18 -6.02 -4.89
C PHE A 123 22.41 -7.45 -4.37
N ILE A 124 22.04 -8.46 -5.19
CA ILE A 124 22.27 -9.88 -4.88
C ILE A 124 23.78 -10.15 -4.72
N LYS A 125 24.61 -9.55 -5.58
CA LYS A 125 26.07 -9.71 -5.51
C LYS A 125 26.63 -9.18 -4.19
N VAL A 126 26.14 -8.03 -3.70
CA VAL A 126 26.52 -7.51 -2.38
C VAL A 126 26.16 -8.49 -1.26
N LEU A 127 24.98 -9.12 -1.32
CA LEU A 127 24.57 -10.12 -0.34
C LEU A 127 25.44 -11.38 -0.39
N GLU A 128 25.84 -11.82 -1.59
CA GLU A 128 26.74 -12.95 -1.81
C GLU A 128 28.13 -12.66 -1.24
N ASP A 129 28.71 -11.50 -1.57
CA ASP A 129 30.04 -11.08 -1.10
C ASP A 129 30.10 -10.93 0.42
N LYS A 130 28.98 -10.55 1.06
CA LYS A 130 28.84 -10.51 2.52
C LYS A 130 28.49 -11.87 3.14
N GLY A 131 28.28 -12.91 2.32
CA GLY A 131 27.99 -14.26 2.75
C GLY A 131 26.54 -14.50 3.19
N PHE A 132 25.60 -13.58 2.93
CA PHE A 132 24.18 -13.75 3.20
C PHE A 132 23.42 -14.45 2.06
N ALA A 133 24.04 -14.60 0.88
CA ALA A 133 23.48 -15.32 -0.24
C ALA A 133 24.44 -16.36 -0.77
N TYR A 134 23.91 -17.38 -1.47
CA TYR A 134 24.69 -18.43 -2.12
C TYR A 134 24.04 -18.88 -3.42
N ALA A 135 24.88 -19.18 -4.43
CA ALA A 135 24.42 -19.68 -5.71
C ALA A 135 24.40 -21.21 -5.72
N ARG A 136 23.37 -21.82 -6.32
CA ARG A 136 23.27 -23.27 -6.50
C ARG A 136 22.49 -23.64 -7.75
N GLY A 137 23.20 -24.21 -8.71
CA GLY A 137 22.59 -24.72 -9.95
C GLY A 137 21.96 -23.64 -10.85
N GLY A 138 22.41 -22.37 -10.75
CA GLY A 138 21.89 -21.22 -11.48
C GLY A 138 20.79 -20.46 -10.72
N ASP A 139 20.33 -20.97 -9.58
CA ASP A 139 19.51 -20.24 -8.62
C ASP A 139 20.39 -19.53 -7.58
N VAL A 140 19.92 -18.46 -6.98
CA VAL A 140 20.56 -17.80 -5.83
C VAL A 140 19.58 -17.69 -4.69
N TYR A 141 20.00 -18.08 -3.49
CA TYR A 141 19.17 -18.08 -2.30
C TYR A 141 19.75 -17.18 -1.20
N TYR A 142 18.88 -16.54 -0.45
CA TYR A 142 19.24 -15.84 0.79
C TYR A 142 19.30 -16.86 1.92
N SER A 143 20.38 -16.83 2.72
CA SER A 143 20.62 -17.70 3.86
C SER A 143 20.02 -17.09 5.13
N VAL A 144 18.82 -17.52 5.48
CA VAL A 144 18.02 -16.94 6.59
C VAL A 144 18.74 -17.09 7.93
N PHE A 145 19.36 -18.23 8.20
CA PHE A 145 20.04 -18.50 9.49
C PHE A 145 21.29 -17.65 9.74
N LYS A 146 21.85 -17.02 8.70
CA LYS A 146 22.97 -16.08 8.87
C LYS A 146 22.51 -14.72 9.40
N ASN A 147 21.21 -14.40 9.28
CA ASN A 147 20.64 -13.17 9.81
C ASN A 147 20.01 -13.40 11.18
N LYS A 148 20.74 -13.07 12.24
CA LYS A 148 20.29 -13.23 13.63
C LYS A 148 19.03 -12.42 13.99
N ASN A 149 18.68 -11.40 13.19
CA ASN A 149 17.56 -10.50 13.42
C ASN A 149 16.35 -10.86 12.54
N TYR A 150 16.39 -11.98 11.81
CA TYR A 150 15.26 -12.40 10.98
C TYR A 150 14.05 -12.74 11.85
N GLY A 151 12.86 -12.29 11.43
CA GLY A 151 11.63 -12.45 12.19
C GLY A 151 11.27 -11.27 13.08
N LYS A 152 12.06 -10.18 13.07
CA LYS A 152 11.84 -9.03 13.97
C LYS A 152 10.57 -8.22 13.67
N LEU A 153 10.11 -8.18 12.40
CA LEU A 153 8.87 -7.49 12.01
C LEU A 153 7.65 -8.34 12.35
N SER A 154 7.70 -9.60 11.95
CA SER A 154 6.60 -10.56 12.11
C SER A 154 6.51 -11.13 13.51
N ASN A 155 7.55 -10.99 14.32
CA ASN A 155 7.72 -11.64 15.63
C ASN A 155 7.61 -13.16 15.55
N GLN A 156 8.10 -13.75 14.44
CA GLN A 156 8.09 -15.19 14.24
C GLN A 156 9.44 -15.78 14.59
N ASN A 157 9.41 -16.85 15.35
CA ASN A 157 10.60 -17.64 15.64
C ASN A 157 10.85 -18.60 14.46
N ILE A 158 11.96 -18.43 13.77
CA ILE A 158 12.33 -19.25 12.59
C ILE A 158 12.33 -20.75 12.90
N LEU A 159 12.71 -21.11 14.14
CA LEU A 159 12.84 -22.51 14.57
C LEU A 159 11.48 -23.20 14.74
N GLU A 160 10.39 -22.44 14.90
CA GLU A 160 9.03 -22.95 15.12
C GLU A 160 8.18 -23.03 13.84
N GLN A 161 8.69 -22.47 12.70
CA GLN A 161 7.92 -22.48 11.47
C GLN A 161 7.89 -23.87 10.82
N ASN A 162 6.70 -24.47 10.82
CA ASN A 162 6.43 -25.65 10.01
C ASN A 162 6.60 -25.31 8.52
N ILE A 163 7.53 -25.98 7.86
CA ILE A 163 7.96 -25.84 6.49
C ILE A 163 6.80 -25.86 5.47
N ASN A 164 5.66 -26.44 5.83
CA ASN A 164 4.51 -26.68 4.96
C ASN A 164 3.58 -25.47 4.76
N GLN A 165 3.80 -24.31 5.40
CA GLN A 165 2.90 -23.16 5.25
C GLN A 165 3.22 -22.27 4.03
N GLN A 166 4.33 -22.47 3.37
CA GLN A 166 4.75 -21.62 2.24
C GLN A 166 4.27 -22.11 0.87
N GLY A 167 3.16 -22.74 0.69
CA GLY A 167 2.46 -23.17 -0.53
C GLY A 167 2.98 -22.79 -1.95
N ARG A 168 4.24 -22.36 -2.07
CA ARG A 168 4.92 -21.91 -3.29
C ARG A 168 6.18 -22.73 -3.63
N MET A 169 6.49 -23.79 -2.86
CA MET A 169 7.66 -24.60 -3.10
C MET A 169 7.35 -25.77 -4.04
N THR A 170 8.12 -25.88 -5.13
CA THR A 170 8.22 -27.13 -5.89
C THR A 170 9.20 -28.07 -5.18
N THR A 171 9.04 -29.39 -5.34
CA THR A 171 9.96 -30.40 -4.79
C THR A 171 11.41 -30.18 -5.25
N ASP A 172 11.64 -29.62 -6.44
CA ASP A 172 12.95 -29.29 -6.96
C ASP A 172 13.62 -28.12 -6.25
N GLU A 173 12.86 -27.12 -5.82
CA GLU A 173 13.40 -25.97 -5.07
C GLU A 173 13.84 -26.39 -3.65
N SER A 174 13.12 -27.32 -3.01
CA SER A 174 13.45 -27.78 -1.65
C SER A 174 14.79 -28.52 -1.59
N ASN A 175 15.16 -29.23 -2.66
CA ASN A 175 16.41 -30.01 -2.72
C ASN A 175 17.66 -29.15 -2.98
N LYS A 176 17.50 -27.90 -3.40
CA LYS A 176 18.59 -26.97 -3.71
C LYS A 176 18.96 -26.04 -2.59
N LYS A 177 18.11 -25.91 -1.57
CA LYS A 177 18.32 -25.00 -0.45
C LYS A 177 19.16 -25.64 0.64
N ASP A 178 20.04 -24.85 1.27
CA ASP A 178 20.77 -25.29 2.45
C ASP A 178 19.84 -25.46 3.65
N ASN A 179 18.82 -24.58 3.73
CA ASN A 179 17.76 -24.66 4.72
C ASN A 179 16.40 -24.39 4.07
N PRO A 180 15.34 -25.06 4.50
CA PRO A 180 13.99 -24.89 3.94
C PRO A 180 13.45 -23.44 4.00
N GLN A 181 13.88 -22.66 5.00
CA GLN A 181 13.49 -21.26 5.19
C GLN A 181 14.20 -20.28 4.24
N ASP A 182 15.31 -20.72 3.61
CA ASP A 182 16.00 -19.89 2.64
C ASP A 182 15.06 -19.56 1.47
N PHE A 183 15.17 -18.35 0.94
CA PHE A 183 14.28 -17.91 -0.13
C PHE A 183 15.05 -17.42 -1.35
N ALA A 184 14.43 -17.57 -2.53
CA ALA A 184 15.07 -17.28 -3.80
C ALA A 184 15.27 -15.77 -3.98
N LEU A 185 16.47 -15.36 -4.34
CA LEU A 185 16.85 -14.03 -4.80
C LEU A 185 16.91 -13.96 -6.34
N TRP A 186 17.34 -15.07 -6.96
CA TRP A 186 17.39 -15.26 -8.40
C TRP A 186 16.95 -16.68 -8.73
N LYS A 187 16.08 -16.83 -9.73
CA LYS A 187 15.58 -18.12 -10.20
C LYS A 187 16.08 -18.36 -11.61
N LYS A 188 16.74 -19.47 -11.85
CA LYS A 188 17.13 -19.93 -13.19
C LYS A 188 15.89 -20.08 -14.08
N ALA A 189 15.94 -19.56 -15.28
CA ALA A 189 14.87 -19.73 -16.25
C ALA A 189 14.75 -21.21 -16.67
N LYS A 190 13.50 -21.67 -16.78
CA LYS A 190 13.19 -22.96 -17.40
C LYS A 190 13.16 -22.79 -18.92
N GLU A 191 13.16 -23.94 -19.61
CA GLU A 191 13.01 -23.94 -21.05
C GLU A 191 11.71 -23.22 -21.47
N ASN A 192 11.84 -22.34 -22.47
CA ASN A 192 10.73 -21.51 -22.97
C ASN A 192 10.13 -20.49 -21.99
N GLU A 193 10.80 -20.19 -20.87
CA GLU A 193 10.47 -19.06 -20.03
C GLU A 193 11.22 -17.78 -20.47
N PRO A 194 10.60 -16.58 -20.35
CA PRO A 194 11.34 -15.33 -20.48
C PRO A 194 12.44 -15.25 -19.43
N PHE A 195 13.56 -14.67 -19.81
CA PHE A 195 14.74 -14.58 -18.94
C PHE A 195 15.48 -13.26 -19.14
N PHE A 196 16.28 -12.94 -18.13
CA PHE A 196 17.30 -11.90 -18.18
C PHE A 196 18.68 -12.54 -17.96
N ASP A 197 19.71 -11.90 -18.52
CA ASP A 197 21.09 -12.31 -18.28
C ASP A 197 21.55 -11.86 -16.89
N SER A 198 22.30 -12.71 -16.21
CA SER A 198 22.84 -12.42 -14.89
C SER A 198 24.21 -13.12 -14.70
N PRO A 199 24.99 -12.77 -13.65
CA PRO A 199 26.22 -13.48 -13.29
C PRO A 199 26.03 -14.98 -13.04
N TRP A 200 24.81 -15.40 -12.69
CA TRP A 200 24.47 -16.80 -12.37
C TRP A 200 23.85 -17.56 -13.56
N GLY A 201 23.74 -16.87 -14.70
CA GLY A 201 23.12 -17.40 -15.92
C GLY A 201 21.74 -16.79 -16.17
N LYS A 202 21.06 -17.32 -17.18
CA LYS A 202 19.72 -16.88 -17.60
C LYS A 202 18.68 -17.19 -16.53
N GLY A 203 17.92 -16.17 -16.12
CA GLY A 203 16.94 -16.31 -15.05
C GLY A 203 16.08 -15.08 -14.84
N ARG A 204 15.49 -15.01 -13.67
CA ARG A 204 14.63 -13.90 -13.26
C ARG A 204 14.74 -13.64 -11.76
N PRO A 205 14.43 -12.41 -11.27
CA PRO A 205 14.49 -12.11 -9.86
C PRO A 205 13.50 -12.93 -9.04
N GLY A 206 13.83 -13.17 -7.78
CA GLY A 206 12.88 -13.56 -6.76
C GLY A 206 11.99 -12.37 -6.37
N TRP A 207 10.77 -12.63 -5.96
CA TRP A 207 9.78 -11.58 -5.68
C TRP A 207 10.21 -10.54 -4.63
N HIS A 208 10.97 -10.95 -3.62
CA HIS A 208 11.32 -10.07 -2.50
C HIS A 208 12.47 -9.10 -2.80
N ILE A 209 13.42 -9.52 -3.66
CA ILE A 209 14.60 -8.70 -3.97
C ILE A 209 14.27 -7.50 -4.85
N GLU A 210 13.18 -7.58 -5.61
CA GLU A 210 12.72 -6.52 -6.48
C GLU A 210 12.50 -5.21 -5.69
N CYS A 211 11.68 -5.27 -4.63
CA CYS A 211 11.38 -4.12 -3.79
C CYS A 211 12.63 -3.59 -3.08
N SER A 212 13.48 -4.46 -2.53
CA SER A 212 14.73 -4.03 -1.87
C SER A 212 15.65 -3.26 -2.83
N ALA A 213 15.77 -3.70 -4.07
CA ALA A 213 16.59 -3.03 -5.07
C ALA A 213 15.96 -1.70 -5.53
N MET A 214 14.64 -1.70 -5.79
CA MET A 214 13.92 -0.51 -6.22
C MET A 214 13.85 0.57 -5.11
N VAL A 215 13.67 0.18 -3.83
CA VAL A 215 13.76 1.13 -2.70
C VAL A 215 15.12 1.80 -2.68
N LYS A 216 16.20 1.02 -2.78
CA LYS A 216 17.56 1.57 -2.74
C LYS A 216 17.83 2.53 -3.89
N ASP A 217 17.38 2.18 -5.10
CA ASP A 217 17.58 2.99 -6.30
C ASP A 217 16.77 4.30 -6.26
N GLU A 218 15.51 4.24 -5.89
CA GLU A 218 14.58 5.37 -5.92
C GLU A 218 14.67 6.32 -4.71
N LEU A 219 14.94 5.76 -3.54
CA LEU A 219 14.81 6.47 -2.26
C LEU A 219 16.07 6.41 -1.38
N GLY A 220 17.02 5.50 -1.70
CA GLY A 220 18.24 5.29 -0.95
C GLY A 220 18.15 4.13 0.05
N GLU A 221 19.15 4.02 0.91
CA GLU A 221 19.34 2.85 1.79
C GLU A 221 18.37 2.81 2.98
N THR A 222 17.87 3.97 3.40
CA THR A 222 16.93 4.12 4.51
C THR A 222 15.80 5.07 4.12
N ILE A 223 14.56 4.67 4.39
CA ILE A 223 13.36 5.46 4.11
C ILE A 223 12.58 5.76 5.40
N ASP A 224 11.68 6.71 5.35
CA ASP A 224 10.84 7.04 6.51
C ASP A 224 9.78 5.97 6.72
N ILE A 225 8.96 5.67 5.70
CA ILE A 225 7.78 4.82 5.83
C ILE A 225 7.76 3.76 4.74
N HIS A 226 7.56 2.51 5.15
CA HIS A 226 7.27 1.40 4.26
C HIS A 226 5.83 0.91 4.46
N LEU A 227 5.07 0.76 3.38
CA LEU A 227 3.63 0.53 3.37
C LEU A 227 3.26 -0.79 2.69
N GLY A 228 2.24 -1.48 3.23
CA GLY A 228 1.65 -2.64 2.57
C GLY A 228 0.42 -3.19 3.27
N GLY A 229 -0.13 -4.29 2.77
CA GLY A 229 -1.15 -5.07 3.45
C GLY A 229 -0.57 -5.91 4.58
N SER A 230 -1.40 -6.30 5.55
CA SER A 230 -0.95 -7.15 6.67
C SER A 230 -0.47 -8.55 6.24
N ASP A 231 -0.87 -9.01 5.07
CA ASP A 231 -0.39 -10.24 4.43
C ASP A 231 1.05 -10.13 3.91
N LEU A 232 1.56 -8.92 3.72
CA LEU A 232 2.94 -8.68 3.32
C LEU A 232 3.91 -8.65 4.50
N ILE A 233 3.44 -8.53 5.76
CA ILE A 233 4.32 -8.54 6.94
C ILE A 233 5.26 -9.74 6.88
N PHE A 234 4.70 -10.91 6.60
CA PHE A 234 5.46 -12.14 6.41
C PHE A 234 4.93 -12.94 5.22
N PRO A 235 5.80 -13.42 4.34
CA PRO A 235 7.26 -13.30 4.40
C PRO A 235 7.84 -12.05 3.71
N HIS A 236 7.06 -11.26 2.96
CA HIS A 236 7.58 -10.29 1.99
C HIS A 236 8.40 -9.17 2.65
N HIS A 237 7.82 -8.39 3.55
CA HIS A 237 8.51 -7.27 4.23
C HIS A 237 9.61 -7.76 5.19
N GLU A 238 9.42 -8.91 5.83
CA GLU A 238 10.48 -9.53 6.63
C GLU A 238 11.71 -9.86 5.77
N ASN A 239 11.48 -10.38 4.56
CA ASN A 239 12.54 -10.70 3.61
C ASN A 239 13.19 -9.43 3.04
N GLU A 240 12.42 -8.36 2.79
CA GLU A 240 12.99 -7.07 2.38
C GLU A 240 13.90 -6.48 3.45
N ILE A 241 13.48 -6.53 4.73
CA ILE A 241 14.32 -6.12 5.87
C ILE A 241 15.61 -6.94 5.88
N ALA A 242 15.50 -8.25 5.78
CA ALA A 242 16.65 -9.15 5.81
C ALA A 242 17.64 -8.82 4.69
N GLN A 243 17.16 -8.67 3.46
CA GLN A 243 17.96 -8.31 2.31
C GLN A 243 18.64 -6.94 2.48
N SER A 244 17.84 -5.91 2.74
CA SER A 244 18.30 -4.53 2.73
C SER A 244 19.25 -4.22 3.89
N GLU A 245 18.94 -4.70 5.09
CA GLU A 245 19.80 -4.44 6.26
C GLU A 245 21.09 -5.25 6.22
N SER A 246 21.07 -6.48 5.67
CA SER A 246 22.29 -7.25 5.45
C SER A 246 23.18 -6.61 4.37
N ALA A 247 22.58 -6.10 3.29
CA ALA A 247 23.34 -5.45 2.23
C ALA A 247 23.94 -4.10 2.66
N ASN A 248 23.17 -3.27 3.37
CA ASN A 248 23.52 -1.87 3.61
C ASN A 248 24.07 -1.60 5.03
N ASN A 249 23.92 -2.53 5.98
CA ASN A 249 24.21 -2.35 7.42
C ASN A 249 23.44 -1.16 8.05
N LYS A 250 22.26 -0.85 7.52
CA LYS A 250 21.37 0.23 7.96
C LYS A 250 19.94 -0.28 7.98
N LYS A 251 19.09 0.34 8.81
CA LYS A 251 17.65 0.06 8.79
C LYS A 251 17.08 0.39 7.43
N LEU A 252 16.19 -0.46 6.91
CA LEU A 252 15.48 -0.20 5.66
C LEU A 252 14.44 0.91 5.82
N ALA A 253 13.62 0.84 6.86
CA ALA A 253 12.61 1.86 7.14
C ALA A 253 12.48 2.13 8.64
N ASN A 254 12.13 3.39 9.00
CA ASN A 254 11.87 3.76 10.38
C ASN A 254 10.46 3.34 10.81
N TYR A 255 9.47 3.47 9.91
CA TYR A 255 8.08 3.13 10.20
C TYR A 255 7.55 2.12 9.20
N TRP A 256 6.93 1.06 9.72
CA TRP A 256 6.27 0.00 8.96
C TRP A 256 4.77 0.06 9.23
N LEU A 257 3.99 0.42 8.22
CA LEU A 257 2.55 0.53 8.35
C LEU A 257 1.85 -0.52 7.50
N HIS A 258 0.88 -1.21 8.11
CA HIS A 258 0.14 -2.29 7.45
C HIS A 258 -1.35 -2.10 7.63
N ASN A 259 -2.11 -2.15 6.52
CA ASN A 259 -3.55 -2.16 6.59
C ASN A 259 -4.11 -3.57 6.80
N GLY A 260 -5.24 -3.65 7.48
CA GLY A 260 -5.95 -4.90 7.70
C GLY A 260 -6.54 -5.48 6.41
N MET A 261 -6.84 -6.77 6.46
CA MET A 261 -7.42 -7.52 5.34
C MET A 261 -8.87 -7.10 5.06
N VAL A 262 -9.37 -7.48 3.88
CA VAL A 262 -10.79 -7.36 3.54
C VAL A 262 -11.44 -8.72 3.67
N ASN A 263 -12.55 -8.74 4.39
CA ASN A 263 -13.48 -9.85 4.44
C ASN A 263 -14.70 -9.53 3.57
N VAL A 264 -15.43 -10.55 3.17
CA VAL A 264 -16.73 -10.45 2.47
C VAL A 264 -17.70 -11.30 3.27
N ASN A 265 -18.73 -10.65 3.85
CA ASN A 265 -19.71 -11.30 4.71
C ASN A 265 -19.04 -12.14 5.82
N GLY A 266 -18.08 -11.56 6.54
CA GLY A 266 -17.35 -12.18 7.63
C GLY A 266 -16.29 -13.22 7.23
N GLN A 267 -16.16 -13.55 5.94
CA GLN A 267 -15.19 -14.54 5.44
C GLN A 267 -14.04 -13.86 4.69
N LYS A 268 -12.85 -14.43 4.80
CA LYS A 268 -11.70 -13.93 4.02
C LYS A 268 -12.01 -13.90 2.53
N MET A 269 -11.78 -12.77 1.88
CA MET A 269 -11.92 -12.65 0.43
C MET A 269 -10.90 -13.53 -0.30
N SER A 270 -11.34 -14.43 -1.17
CA SER A 270 -10.47 -15.27 -1.98
C SER A 270 -11.16 -15.77 -3.26
N LYS A 271 -10.36 -16.01 -4.32
CA LYS A 271 -10.86 -16.59 -5.57
C LYS A 271 -11.44 -18.01 -5.38
N SER A 272 -10.86 -18.80 -4.46
CA SER A 272 -11.31 -20.17 -4.17
C SER A 272 -12.69 -20.22 -3.49
N LEU A 273 -13.02 -19.21 -2.69
CA LEU A 273 -14.33 -19.07 -2.05
C LEU A 273 -15.37 -18.39 -2.94
N LYS A 274 -15.03 -18.00 -4.17
CA LYS A 274 -15.91 -17.30 -5.13
C LYS A 274 -16.57 -16.02 -4.56
N ASN A 275 -15.92 -15.40 -3.56
CA ASN A 275 -16.32 -14.12 -2.96
C ASN A 275 -15.34 -13.01 -3.31
N PHE A 276 -14.60 -13.19 -4.38
CA PHE A 276 -13.61 -12.24 -4.89
C PHE A 276 -14.31 -11.17 -5.73
N THR A 277 -14.09 -9.89 -5.39
CA THR A 277 -14.70 -8.75 -6.06
C THR A 277 -13.60 -7.79 -6.53
N THR A 278 -13.63 -7.43 -7.81
CA THR A 278 -12.72 -6.41 -8.35
C THR A 278 -13.27 -5.00 -8.11
N ILE A 279 -12.41 -4.00 -8.19
CA ILE A 279 -12.85 -2.60 -8.16
C ILE A 279 -13.78 -2.34 -9.34
N ARG A 280 -13.44 -2.87 -10.52
CA ARG A 280 -14.22 -2.71 -11.75
C ARG A 280 -15.63 -3.27 -11.60
N ASP A 281 -15.81 -4.47 -11.03
CA ASP A 281 -17.12 -5.06 -10.81
C ASP A 281 -18.03 -4.15 -9.98
N LEU A 282 -17.47 -3.50 -8.95
CA LEU A 282 -18.24 -2.56 -8.12
C LEU A 282 -18.60 -1.29 -8.88
N LEU A 283 -17.67 -0.71 -9.63
CA LEU A 283 -17.93 0.49 -10.42
C LEU A 283 -18.97 0.21 -11.52
N ASP A 284 -18.86 -0.89 -12.23
CA ASP A 284 -19.77 -1.31 -13.30
C ASP A 284 -21.17 -1.65 -12.77
N SER A 285 -21.28 -2.11 -11.50
CA SER A 285 -22.56 -2.30 -10.82
C SER A 285 -23.25 -0.99 -10.39
N GLY A 286 -22.62 0.17 -10.64
CA GLY A 286 -23.16 1.48 -10.31
C GLY A 286 -22.71 2.05 -8.97
N THR A 287 -21.79 1.38 -8.27
CA THR A 287 -21.19 1.93 -7.05
C THR A 287 -20.31 3.14 -7.40
N SER A 288 -20.58 4.30 -6.80
CA SER A 288 -19.72 5.46 -7.04
C SER A 288 -18.33 5.26 -6.46
N PRO A 289 -17.27 5.74 -7.12
CA PRO A 289 -15.90 5.64 -6.59
C PRO A 289 -15.76 6.27 -5.21
N MET A 290 -16.43 7.37 -4.96
CA MET A 290 -16.39 8.08 -3.67
C MET A 290 -17.15 7.33 -2.58
N THR A 291 -18.21 6.58 -2.92
CA THR A 291 -18.86 5.65 -1.99
C THR A 291 -17.86 4.59 -1.52
N LEU A 292 -17.10 4.02 -2.44
CA LEU A 292 -16.07 3.03 -2.09
C LEU A 292 -14.95 3.63 -1.24
N ARG A 293 -14.48 4.84 -1.56
CA ARG A 293 -13.52 5.56 -0.70
C ARG A 293 -14.09 5.80 0.69
N TYR A 294 -15.30 6.33 0.77
CA TYR A 294 -15.98 6.59 2.05
C TYR A 294 -16.10 5.30 2.87
N PHE A 295 -16.61 4.23 2.26
CA PHE A 295 -16.73 2.91 2.91
C PHE A 295 -15.40 2.44 3.52
N VAL A 296 -14.32 2.50 2.75
CA VAL A 296 -12.98 2.12 3.23
C VAL A 296 -12.55 2.95 4.44
N LEU A 297 -12.87 4.24 4.48
CA LEU A 297 -12.44 5.17 5.50
C LEU A 297 -13.30 5.15 6.78
N THR A 298 -14.43 4.44 6.80
CA THR A 298 -15.27 4.27 7.99
C THR A 298 -14.65 3.37 9.05
N VAL A 299 -13.62 2.59 8.68
CA VAL A 299 -12.94 1.66 9.58
C VAL A 299 -11.46 2.03 9.70
N ASN A 300 -10.90 1.97 10.93
CA ASN A 300 -9.47 2.17 11.12
C ASN A 300 -8.66 1.27 10.17
N TYR A 301 -7.64 1.83 9.50
CA TYR A 301 -6.90 1.13 8.44
C TYR A 301 -6.28 -0.20 8.90
N ARG A 302 -5.91 -0.34 10.18
CA ARG A 302 -5.30 -1.56 10.73
C ARG A 302 -6.30 -2.68 10.99
N LYS A 303 -7.58 -2.37 11.17
CA LYS A 303 -8.60 -3.39 11.44
C LYS A 303 -9.05 -4.06 10.16
N PRO A 304 -9.48 -5.32 10.20
CA PRO A 304 -10.15 -5.93 9.07
C PRO A 304 -11.37 -5.09 8.64
N LEU A 305 -11.60 -5.00 7.33
CA LEU A 305 -12.77 -4.36 6.74
C LEU A 305 -13.70 -5.46 6.25
N ASP A 306 -14.92 -5.48 6.73
CA ASP A 306 -15.93 -6.43 6.25
C ASP A 306 -16.82 -5.77 5.21
N PHE A 307 -16.77 -6.30 3.99
CA PHE A 307 -17.57 -5.84 2.88
C PHE A 307 -18.91 -6.57 2.89
N THR A 308 -19.98 -5.80 3.03
CA THR A 308 -21.36 -6.25 2.88
C THR A 308 -22.13 -5.22 2.04
N ASP A 309 -23.20 -5.66 1.39
CA ASP A 309 -24.06 -4.77 0.59
C ASP A 309 -24.69 -3.67 1.45
N GLU A 310 -25.07 -4.00 2.69
CA GLU A 310 -25.65 -3.06 3.64
C GLU A 310 -24.64 -1.98 4.05
N ALA A 311 -23.39 -2.37 4.32
CA ALA A 311 -22.35 -1.43 4.69
C ALA A 311 -22.01 -0.49 3.53
N LEU A 312 -21.98 -1.01 2.29
CA LEU A 312 -21.76 -0.20 1.10
C LEU A 312 -22.91 0.78 0.85
N LYS A 313 -24.17 0.32 1.01
CA LYS A 313 -25.36 1.15 0.90
C LYS A 313 -25.35 2.28 1.95
N SER A 314 -25.04 1.96 3.19
CA SER A 314 -24.91 2.96 4.26
C SER A 314 -23.83 4.01 3.95
N ALA A 315 -22.69 3.58 3.40
CA ALA A 315 -21.62 4.47 2.96
C ALA A 315 -22.07 5.38 1.80
N SER A 316 -22.88 4.86 0.87
CA SER A 316 -23.45 5.63 -0.25
C SER A 316 -24.39 6.74 0.24
N GLU A 317 -25.27 6.42 1.18
CA GLU A 317 -26.20 7.41 1.77
C GLU A 317 -25.45 8.47 2.55
N ALA A 318 -24.48 8.09 3.36
CA ALA A 318 -23.65 9.02 4.12
C ALA A 318 -22.84 9.96 3.21
N TRP A 319 -22.22 9.42 2.16
CA TRP A 319 -21.51 10.22 1.16
C TRP A 319 -22.45 11.20 0.44
N LYS A 320 -23.66 10.75 0.06
CA LYS A 320 -24.67 11.60 -0.56
C LYS A 320 -25.05 12.78 0.36
N ASN A 321 -25.22 12.56 1.66
CA ASN A 321 -25.54 13.62 2.61
C ASN A 321 -24.41 14.66 2.69
N ILE A 322 -23.14 14.23 2.70
CA ILE A 322 -21.99 15.15 2.65
C ILE A 322 -22.00 15.98 1.36
N ASN A 323 -22.27 15.37 0.21
CA ASN A 323 -22.36 16.10 -1.06
C ASN A 323 -23.49 17.12 -1.09
N VAL A 324 -24.65 16.76 -0.56
CA VAL A 324 -25.77 17.70 -0.43
C VAL A 324 -25.36 18.91 0.38
N ALA A 325 -24.73 18.70 1.53
CA ALA A 325 -24.27 19.80 2.36
C ALA A 325 -23.22 20.67 1.65
N LEU A 326 -22.26 20.07 0.96
CA LEU A 326 -21.26 20.82 0.17
C LEU A 326 -21.90 21.64 -0.96
N SER A 327 -22.98 21.13 -1.59
CA SER A 327 -23.68 21.84 -2.66
C SER A 327 -24.36 23.11 -2.16
N PHE A 328 -24.84 23.16 -0.92
CA PHE A 328 -25.38 24.38 -0.33
C PHE A 328 -24.30 25.47 -0.19
N PHE A 329 -23.08 25.11 0.19
CA PHE A 329 -21.97 26.05 0.25
C PHE A 329 -21.59 26.64 -1.13
N ASP A 330 -21.65 25.84 -2.18
CA ASP A 330 -21.36 26.30 -3.55
C ASP A 330 -22.47 27.22 -4.09
N ILE A 331 -23.72 26.99 -3.73
CA ILE A 331 -24.85 27.84 -4.10
C ILE A 331 -24.73 29.20 -3.41
N THR A 332 -24.44 29.21 -2.12
CA THR A 332 -24.28 30.48 -1.35
C THR A 332 -23.08 31.31 -1.79
N LYS A 333 -22.04 30.66 -2.36
CA LYS A 333 -20.88 31.36 -2.96
C LYS A 333 -21.17 31.95 -4.34
N LYS A 334 -22.05 31.30 -5.14
CA LYS A 334 -22.40 31.75 -6.50
C LYS A 334 -23.51 32.83 -6.50
N GLU A 335 -24.42 32.75 -5.59
CA GLU A 335 -25.41 33.79 -5.37
C GLU A 335 -24.80 34.77 -4.37
N ASN A 336 -24.19 35.85 -4.88
CA ASN A 336 -24.10 37.11 -4.12
C ASN A 336 -25.55 37.52 -3.86
N LEU A 337 -26.22 36.92 -2.88
CA LEU A 337 -27.47 37.42 -2.35
C LEU A 337 -27.15 38.78 -1.78
N SER A 338 -27.41 39.85 -2.57
CA SER A 338 -27.51 41.19 -2.08
C SER A 338 -28.77 41.25 -1.21
N ILE A 339 -28.63 40.78 0.04
CA ILE A 339 -29.60 41.10 1.10
C ILE A 339 -29.34 42.57 1.38
N GLU A 340 -30.35 43.43 1.18
CA GLU A 340 -30.33 44.82 1.68
C GLU A 340 -30.15 44.76 3.19
N VAL A 341 -28.95 45.01 3.66
CA VAL A 341 -28.55 44.92 5.07
C VAL A 341 -28.87 46.26 5.72
N ASN A 342 -29.86 46.30 6.62
CA ASN A 342 -30.06 47.42 7.54
C ASN A 342 -29.01 47.33 8.67
N GLU A 343 -28.56 48.46 9.23
CA GLU A 343 -27.51 48.58 10.25
C GLU A 343 -27.64 47.61 11.46
N THR A 344 -28.86 47.21 11.80
CA THR A 344 -29.13 46.19 12.84
C THR A 344 -28.77 44.77 12.41
N ASN A 345 -28.74 44.48 11.14
CA ASN A 345 -28.36 43.16 10.61
C ASN A 345 -26.84 42.97 10.52
N GLU A 346 -26.07 44.04 10.28
CA GLU A 346 -24.60 43.97 10.25
C GLU A 346 -24.00 43.45 11.56
N PHE A 347 -24.49 43.95 12.71
CA PHE A 347 -24.00 43.51 14.03
C PHE A 347 -24.39 42.06 14.33
N ILE A 348 -25.55 41.61 13.86
CA ILE A 348 -26.02 40.24 14.00
C ILE A 348 -25.22 39.33 13.06
N GLU A 349 -24.99 39.75 11.81
CA GLU A 349 -24.18 38.99 10.85
C GLU A 349 -22.72 38.82 11.30
N GLU A 350 -22.10 39.89 11.83
CA GLU A 350 -20.72 39.83 12.33
C GLU A 350 -20.62 38.89 13.53
N LYS A 351 -21.56 38.95 14.47
CA LYS A 351 -21.60 38.05 15.63
C LYS A 351 -21.85 36.60 15.24
N TYR A 352 -22.75 36.31 14.28
CA TYR A 352 -22.97 34.94 13.78
C TYR A 352 -21.79 34.46 12.96
N LYS A 353 -21.14 35.33 12.20
CA LYS A 353 -19.93 35.00 11.43
C LYS A 353 -18.77 34.59 12.35
N ASP A 354 -18.57 35.29 13.45
CA ASP A 354 -17.56 34.96 14.44
C ASP A 354 -17.87 33.61 15.14
N MET A 355 -19.12 33.40 15.56
CA MET A 355 -19.54 32.12 16.15
C MET A 355 -19.37 30.95 15.19
N ILE A 356 -19.72 31.11 13.90
CA ILE A 356 -19.54 30.08 12.86
C ILE A 356 -18.05 29.82 12.62
N ASN A 357 -17.23 30.87 12.57
CA ASN A 357 -15.80 30.75 12.40
C ASN A 357 -15.13 30.02 13.56
N ASP A 358 -15.55 30.31 14.80
CA ASP A 358 -15.06 29.63 16.01
C ASP A 358 -15.45 28.14 15.99
N GLU A 359 -16.69 27.82 15.64
CA GLU A 359 -17.15 26.43 15.57
C GLU A 359 -16.44 25.67 14.46
N ILE A 360 -16.29 26.25 13.27
CA ILE A 360 -15.53 25.63 12.17
C ILE A 360 -14.07 25.41 12.58
N SER A 361 -13.47 26.37 13.26
CA SER A 361 -12.09 26.26 13.75
C SER A 361 -11.94 25.14 14.77
N GLU A 362 -12.87 25.02 15.72
CA GLU A 362 -12.89 23.92 16.68
C GLU A 362 -13.05 22.54 15.99
N LYS A 363 -13.99 22.43 15.03
CA LYS A 363 -14.20 21.19 14.26
C LYS A 363 -12.96 20.84 13.43
N LYS A 364 -12.30 21.83 12.81
CA LYS A 364 -11.05 21.63 12.07
C LYS A 364 -9.94 21.10 12.97
N ILE A 365 -9.81 21.62 14.19
CA ILE A 365 -8.86 21.13 15.19
C ILE A 365 -9.17 19.68 15.56
N LYS A 366 -10.44 19.36 15.86
CA LYS A 366 -10.86 17.98 16.19
C LYS A 366 -10.60 17.01 15.04
N PHE A 367 -10.92 17.40 13.80
CA PHE A 367 -10.67 16.64 12.59
C PHE A 367 -9.17 16.32 12.41
N THR A 368 -8.33 17.37 12.52
CA THR A 368 -6.87 17.23 12.42
C THR A 368 -6.32 16.36 13.54
N ASN A 369 -6.84 16.48 14.77
CA ASN A 369 -6.42 15.65 15.90
C ASN A 369 -6.82 14.17 15.71
N ALA A 370 -7.96 13.89 15.09
CA ALA A 370 -8.33 12.52 14.75
C ALA A 370 -7.34 11.91 13.76
N LEU A 371 -6.96 12.64 12.70
CA LEU A 371 -5.97 12.16 11.73
C LEU A 371 -4.55 12.08 12.33
N ASN A 372 -4.19 13.00 13.24
CA ASN A 372 -2.93 12.94 13.99
C ASN A 372 -2.80 11.69 14.87
N ASN A 373 -3.91 11.07 15.25
CA ASN A 373 -3.95 9.87 16.08
C ASN A 373 -4.09 8.62 15.22
N ASP A 374 -2.99 8.20 14.62
CA ASP A 374 -2.90 6.97 13.82
C ASP A 374 -3.93 6.90 12.68
N LEU A 375 -4.08 8.02 11.96
CA LEU A 375 -5.01 8.14 10.83
C LEU A 375 -6.43 7.67 11.18
N ASN A 376 -6.98 8.13 12.32
CA ASN A 376 -8.34 7.78 12.70
C ASN A 376 -9.37 8.46 11.77
N THR A 377 -9.49 7.91 10.56
CA THR A 377 -10.39 8.41 9.51
C THR A 377 -11.85 8.31 9.91
N ALA A 378 -12.23 7.25 10.64
CA ALA A 378 -13.60 7.10 11.16
C ALA A 378 -13.98 8.26 12.10
N GLY A 379 -13.08 8.62 13.02
CA GLY A 379 -13.25 9.78 13.90
C GLY A 379 -13.30 11.10 13.12
N ALA A 380 -12.44 11.27 12.11
CA ALA A 380 -12.44 12.46 11.27
C ALA A 380 -13.76 12.60 10.47
N ILE A 381 -14.25 11.51 9.88
CA ILE A 381 -15.55 11.48 9.17
C ILE A 381 -16.71 11.81 10.10
N ALA A 382 -16.71 11.28 11.32
CA ALA A 382 -17.74 11.59 12.30
C ALA A 382 -17.80 13.10 12.66
N ILE A 383 -16.65 13.76 12.69
CA ILE A 383 -16.59 15.22 12.93
C ILE A 383 -17.16 15.98 11.73
N LEU A 384 -16.87 15.55 10.50
CA LEU A 384 -17.45 16.17 9.29
C LEU A 384 -18.98 16.04 9.26
N SER A 385 -19.54 14.91 9.66
CA SER A 385 -20.99 14.73 9.70
C SER A 385 -21.70 15.60 10.74
N LEU A 386 -20.98 16.13 11.73
CA LEU A 386 -21.51 17.05 12.74
C LEU A 386 -21.48 18.53 12.30
N ILE A 387 -20.84 18.86 11.17
CA ILE A 387 -20.83 20.23 10.62
C ILE A 387 -22.15 20.56 9.93
N HIS A 388 -23.00 19.57 9.69
CA HIS A 388 -24.24 19.68 8.92
C HIS A 388 -25.52 19.73 9.78
N ILE A 389 -25.38 19.79 11.11
CA ILE A 389 -26.49 20.02 12.05
C ILE A 389 -26.48 21.47 12.49
#